data_8b88e9070891367848443737ceba69b8
#
_entry.id   8b88e9070891367848443737ceba69b8
#
_cell.length_a   1.000
_cell.length_b   1.000
_cell.length_c   1.000
_cell.angle_alpha   90.00
_cell.angle_beta   90.00
_cell.angle_gamma   90.00
#
_symmetry.space_group_name_H-M   'P 1'
#
loop_
_entity.id
_entity.type
_entity.pdbx_description
1 polymer ?
#
loop_
_entity_poly.entity_id
_entity_poly.type
_entity_poly.pdbx_seq_one_letter_code
_entity_poly.pdbx_strand_id
1 'polypeptide(L)'
;HSLTFRTGKSDLNLKGEVNNISDAMLGSKRKPLTLVLYAFSDTLDANQIMAAIYCGNRFANSSDKSSFSFNTAENENQVEDMVEQSSDETDTTRYAILIPKNIVLDVNLLNKNAYYTDFKLSDLHSSIKMNNGVLNLRDLSGKSADGNLKLDLVYASADRNDIGMGLFLDLRDINVGRFMKLM
;
A
#
# COMPACT_ATOMS: atom_id res chain seq x y z
N HIS A 1 -10.95 -19.77 2.57
CA HIS A 1 -10.17 -19.58 3.79
C HIS A 1 -10.28 -18.12 4.26
N SER A 2 -10.14 -17.90 5.58
CA SER A 2 -10.16 -16.57 6.17
C SER A 2 -8.93 -16.35 7.03
N LEU A 3 -8.38 -15.14 6.99
CA LEU A 3 -7.24 -14.70 7.79
C LEU A 3 -7.60 -13.37 8.45
N THR A 4 -7.44 -13.29 9.76
CA THR A 4 -7.57 -12.02 10.50
C THR A 4 -6.19 -11.56 10.92
N PHE A 5 -5.88 -10.33 10.59
CA PHE A 5 -4.62 -9.68 10.89
C PHE A 5 -4.87 -8.42 11.71
N ARG A 6 -4.05 -8.19 12.74
CA ARG A 6 -4.09 -6.96 13.56
C ARG A 6 -2.68 -6.46 13.75
N THR A 7 -2.48 -5.16 13.50
CA THR A 7 -1.20 -4.49 13.74
C THR A 7 -1.45 -3.05 14.17
N GLY A 8 -0.92 -2.67 15.35
CA GLY A 8 -1.14 -1.35 15.90
C GLY A 8 -2.63 -1.00 15.99
N LYS A 9 -3.05 0.05 15.30
CA LYS A 9 -4.44 0.51 15.22
C LYS A 9 -5.24 -0.14 14.08
N SER A 10 -4.58 -0.90 13.21
CA SER A 10 -5.19 -1.50 12.03
C SER A 10 -5.68 -2.91 12.30
N ASP A 11 -6.85 -3.23 11.78
CA ASP A 11 -7.40 -4.57 11.66
C ASP A 11 -7.68 -4.89 10.20
N LEU A 12 -7.42 -6.11 9.79
CA LEU A 12 -7.67 -6.55 8.44
C LEU A 12 -8.18 -7.99 8.44
N ASN A 13 -9.36 -8.18 7.90
CA ASN A 13 -9.97 -9.48 7.69
C ASN A 13 -9.94 -9.80 6.20
N LEU A 14 -9.22 -10.86 5.84
CA LEU A 14 -9.09 -11.32 4.47
C LEU A 14 -9.88 -12.59 4.27
N LYS A 15 -10.65 -12.65 3.19
CA LYS A 15 -11.32 -13.85 2.69
C LYS A 15 -10.98 -14.06 1.24
N GLY A 16 -10.70 -15.29 0.84
CA GLY A 16 -10.48 -15.56 -0.59
C GLY A 16 -9.69 -16.81 -0.85
N GLU A 17 -9.07 -16.81 -2.02
CA GLU A 17 -8.37 -17.94 -2.59
C GLU A 17 -6.93 -17.57 -2.92
N VAL A 18 -6.02 -18.52 -2.69
CA VAL A 18 -4.61 -18.42 -3.07
C VAL A 18 -4.29 -19.62 -3.92
N ASN A 19 -3.87 -19.39 -5.15
CA ASN A 19 -3.57 -20.43 -6.12
C ASN A 19 -2.08 -20.42 -6.50
N ASN A 20 -1.56 -21.57 -6.90
CA ASN A 20 -0.18 -21.78 -7.33
C ASN A 20 0.87 -21.56 -6.21
N ILE A 21 0.52 -21.79 -4.94
CA ILE A 21 1.46 -21.64 -3.80
C ILE A 21 2.68 -22.56 -3.98
N SER A 22 2.46 -23.82 -4.36
CA SER A 22 3.56 -24.80 -4.56
C SER A 22 4.54 -24.35 -5.62
N ASP A 23 4.04 -23.83 -6.75
CA ASP A 23 4.89 -23.32 -7.82
C ASP A 23 5.69 -22.09 -7.38
N ALA A 24 5.08 -21.21 -6.59
CA ALA A 24 5.73 -20.03 -6.03
C ALA A 24 6.82 -20.41 -5.01
N MET A 25 6.55 -21.37 -4.12
CA MET A 25 7.51 -21.82 -3.08
C MET A 25 8.68 -22.61 -3.67
N LEU A 26 8.45 -23.40 -4.72
CA LEU A 26 9.49 -24.21 -5.37
C LEU A 26 10.30 -23.43 -6.40
N GLY A 27 10.08 -22.12 -6.52
CA GLY A 27 10.79 -21.26 -7.46
C GLY A 27 10.47 -21.56 -8.94
N SER A 28 9.38 -22.30 -9.18
CA SER A 28 8.92 -22.58 -10.54
C SER A 28 8.38 -21.28 -11.18
N LYS A 29 9.05 -20.77 -12.19
CA LYS A 29 8.63 -19.58 -12.94
C LYS A 29 7.42 -19.81 -13.86
N ARG A 30 6.81 -20.99 -13.81
CA ARG A 30 5.79 -21.40 -14.78
C ARG A 30 4.43 -20.76 -14.55
N LYS A 31 4.06 -20.53 -13.26
CA LYS A 31 2.77 -19.94 -12.93
C LYS A 31 2.95 -18.88 -11.83
N PRO A 32 2.37 -17.69 -11.99
CA PRO A 32 2.39 -16.69 -10.94
C PRO A 32 1.56 -17.15 -9.73
N LEU A 33 1.97 -16.71 -8.55
CA LEU A 33 1.14 -16.78 -7.35
C LEU A 33 -0.10 -15.92 -7.59
N THR A 34 -1.29 -16.51 -7.49
CA THR A 34 -2.54 -15.79 -7.71
C THR A 34 -3.33 -15.69 -6.43
N LEU A 35 -3.68 -14.46 -6.05
CA LEU A 35 -4.48 -14.15 -4.87
C LEU A 35 -5.74 -13.41 -5.30
N VAL A 36 -6.90 -13.96 -4.93
CA VAL A 36 -8.21 -13.31 -5.12
C VAL A 36 -8.83 -13.13 -3.74
N LEU A 37 -8.90 -11.90 -3.27
CA LEU A 37 -9.20 -11.59 -1.88
C LEU A 37 -10.32 -10.56 -1.74
N TYR A 38 -11.12 -10.73 -0.71
CA TYR A 38 -12.00 -9.71 -0.15
C TYR A 38 -11.40 -9.27 1.18
N ALA A 39 -11.09 -8.00 1.27
CA ALA A 39 -10.50 -7.38 2.44
C ALA A 39 -11.55 -6.50 3.12
N PHE A 40 -11.75 -6.74 4.40
CA PHE A 40 -12.62 -5.94 5.24
C PHE A 40 -11.84 -5.44 6.45
N SER A 41 -11.98 -4.15 6.76
CA SER A 41 -11.34 -3.52 7.89
C SER A 41 -12.28 -2.53 8.57
N ASP A 42 -12.32 -2.52 9.89
CA ASP A 42 -13.01 -1.48 10.65
C ASP A 42 -12.13 -0.23 10.77
N THR A 43 -10.83 -0.44 10.94
CA THR A 43 -9.86 0.65 11.07
C THR A 43 -8.58 0.31 10.31
N LEU A 44 -8.15 1.19 9.42
CA LEU A 44 -6.94 1.07 8.62
C LEU A 44 -6.07 2.33 8.82
N ASP A 45 -4.89 2.15 9.35
CA ASP A 45 -3.90 3.22 9.44
C ASP A 45 -2.93 3.09 8.26
N ALA A 46 -3.11 3.96 7.26
CA ALA A 46 -2.31 3.92 6.05
C ALA A 46 -0.84 4.28 6.32
N ASN A 47 -0.54 5.05 7.37
CA ASN A 47 0.85 5.33 7.75
C ASN A 47 1.59 4.05 8.14
N GLN A 48 0.93 3.16 8.91
CA GLN A 48 1.52 1.88 9.31
C GLN A 48 1.75 0.96 8.10
N ILE A 49 0.83 0.97 7.12
CA ILE A 49 0.98 0.18 5.90
C ILE A 49 2.15 0.71 5.06
N MET A 50 2.23 2.02 4.88
CA MET A 50 3.34 2.65 4.15
C MET A 50 4.68 2.37 4.83
N ALA A 51 4.76 2.49 6.17
CA ALA A 51 5.94 2.15 6.93
C ALA A 51 6.36 0.68 6.71
N ALA A 52 5.42 -0.25 6.77
CA ALA A 52 5.70 -1.67 6.54
C ALA A 52 6.21 -1.95 5.11
N ILE A 53 5.65 -1.27 4.10
CA ILE A 53 6.10 -1.38 2.71
C ILE A 53 7.53 -0.85 2.55
N TYR A 54 7.83 0.33 3.11
CA TYR A 54 9.17 0.91 3.05
C TYR A 54 10.20 0.05 3.79
N CYS A 55 9.89 -0.44 4.99
CA CYS A 55 10.75 -1.35 5.74
C CYS A 55 11.00 -2.65 4.98
N GLY A 56 9.96 -3.25 4.38
CA GLY A 56 10.07 -4.46 3.57
C GLY A 56 10.96 -4.25 2.34
N ASN A 57 10.84 -3.12 1.68
CA ASN A 57 11.63 -2.76 0.50
C ASN A 57 13.11 -2.55 0.85
N ARG A 58 13.43 -1.92 1.99
CA ARG A 58 14.79 -1.78 2.50
C ARG A 58 15.40 -3.14 2.83
N PHE A 59 14.65 -4.03 3.49
CA PHE A 59 15.10 -5.38 3.80
C PHE A 59 15.42 -6.20 2.53
N ALA A 60 14.59 -6.10 1.52
CA ALA A 60 14.81 -6.80 0.24
C ALA A 60 16.07 -6.31 -0.50
N ASN A 61 16.44 -5.05 -0.31
CA ASN A 61 17.56 -4.40 -1.00
C ASN A 61 18.86 -4.35 -0.18
N SER A 62 18.81 -4.66 1.13
CA SER A 62 20.02 -4.70 1.97
C SER A 62 20.78 -6.00 1.75
N SER A 63 22.09 -5.89 1.54
CA SER A 63 23.00 -7.03 1.48
C SER A 63 23.22 -7.68 2.85
N ASP A 64 22.86 -6.99 3.93
CA ASP A 64 23.04 -7.42 5.31
C ASP A 64 21.68 -7.68 5.97
N LYS A 65 21.22 -8.95 5.88
CA LYS A 65 19.91 -9.38 6.40
C LYS A 65 19.91 -9.61 7.92
N SER A 66 21.04 -9.45 8.60
CA SER A 66 21.22 -9.83 10.01
C SER A 66 20.87 -8.73 11.03
N SER A 67 20.64 -7.49 10.60
CA SER A 67 20.49 -6.34 11.50
C SER A 67 19.06 -5.79 11.66
N PHE A 68 18.04 -6.49 11.17
CA PHE A 68 16.67 -6.01 11.28
C PHE A 68 16.01 -6.47 12.58
N SER A 69 15.97 -5.56 13.56
CA SER A 69 15.16 -5.70 14.78
C SER A 69 13.82 -4.97 14.56
N PHE A 70 12.72 -5.71 14.61
CA PHE A 70 11.37 -5.14 14.59
C PHE A 70 11.01 -4.65 16.00
N ASN A 71 11.27 -3.39 16.32
CA ASN A 71 10.70 -2.72 17.47
C ASN A 71 9.48 -1.91 17.04
N THR A 72 8.31 -2.44 17.30
CA THR A 72 7.01 -1.86 16.91
C THR A 72 6.65 -0.57 17.65
N ALA A 73 7.30 -0.24 18.77
CA ALA A 73 6.94 0.92 19.60
C ALA A 73 7.68 2.23 19.23
N GLU A 74 8.77 2.16 18.47
CA GLU A 74 9.60 3.32 18.11
C GLU A 74 9.41 3.81 16.66
N ASN A 75 8.56 3.11 15.88
CA ASN A 75 8.48 3.35 14.43
C ASN A 75 7.59 4.54 14.01
N GLU A 76 6.73 5.06 14.88
CA GLU A 76 5.87 6.19 14.50
C GLU A 76 6.72 7.47 14.27
N ASN A 77 7.75 7.71 15.08
CA ASN A 77 8.65 8.87 14.92
C ASN A 77 9.74 8.65 13.85
N GLN A 78 10.12 7.39 13.57
CA GLN A 78 11.14 7.10 12.57
C GLN A 78 10.66 7.23 11.13
N VAL A 79 9.35 7.16 10.87
CA VAL A 79 8.79 7.32 9.52
C VAL A 79 8.83 8.79 9.11
N GLU A 80 8.55 9.72 10.01
CA GLU A 80 8.69 11.16 9.76
C GLU A 80 10.16 11.54 9.53
N ASP A 81 11.07 11.07 10.37
CA ASP A 81 12.52 11.28 10.20
C ASP A 81 13.08 10.65 8.92
N MET A 82 12.51 9.52 8.45
CA MET A 82 12.92 8.87 7.19
C MET A 82 12.45 9.62 5.95
N VAL A 83 11.29 10.26 6.01
CA VAL A 83 10.78 11.10 4.91
C VAL A 83 11.57 12.40 4.84
N GLU A 84 11.95 13.00 5.97
CA GLU A 84 12.76 14.22 6.00
C GLU A 84 14.22 13.98 5.59
N GLN A 85 14.83 12.84 5.93
CA GLN A 85 16.19 12.49 5.52
C GLN A 85 16.34 12.09 4.04
N SER A 86 15.23 11.85 3.34
CA SER A 86 15.23 11.55 1.90
C SER A 86 15.32 12.77 0.99
N SER A 87 15.44 13.96 1.54
CA SER A 87 15.56 15.22 0.79
C SER A 87 16.95 15.50 0.19
N ASP A 88 17.92 14.60 0.32
CA ASP A 88 19.16 14.67 -0.42
C ASP A 88 18.97 14.26 -1.88
N GLU A 89 19.09 15.23 -2.75
CA GLU A 89 18.59 15.40 -4.12
C GLU A 89 19.12 14.46 -5.22
N THR A 90 19.65 13.27 -4.96
CA THR A 90 20.40 12.61 -6.05
C THR A 90 19.96 11.21 -6.48
N ASP A 91 19.05 10.53 -5.79
CA ASP A 91 18.67 9.18 -6.25
C ASP A 91 17.23 8.76 -5.87
N THR A 92 16.24 9.37 -6.49
CA THR A 92 14.82 9.00 -6.34
C THR A 92 14.52 7.54 -6.74
N THR A 93 15.41 6.90 -7.49
CA THR A 93 15.26 5.50 -7.92
C THR A 93 15.49 4.50 -6.79
N ARG A 94 16.19 4.89 -5.72
CA ARG A 94 16.43 4.02 -4.55
C ARG A 94 15.17 3.73 -3.74
N TYR A 95 14.19 4.61 -3.79
CA TYR A 95 12.96 4.53 -3.00
C TYR A 95 11.76 3.97 -3.77
N ALA A 96 11.94 3.63 -5.04
CA ALA A 96 10.88 3.07 -5.85
C ALA A 96 10.40 1.73 -5.32
N ILE A 97 9.10 1.60 -5.13
CA ILE A 97 8.45 0.35 -4.77
C ILE A 97 8.36 -0.49 -6.04
N LEU A 98 9.11 -1.60 -6.10
CA LEU A 98 9.05 -2.51 -7.24
C LEU A 98 7.83 -3.45 -7.11
N ILE A 99 7.01 -3.46 -8.14
CA ILE A 99 5.86 -4.35 -8.21
C ILE A 99 6.30 -5.70 -8.78
N PRO A 100 6.10 -6.82 -8.07
CA PRO A 100 6.56 -8.13 -8.51
C PRO A 100 5.80 -8.60 -9.76
N LYS A 101 6.53 -9.21 -10.71
CA LYS A 101 5.96 -9.76 -11.95
C LYS A 101 5.33 -11.14 -11.78
N ASN A 102 5.74 -11.85 -10.74
CA ASN A 102 5.35 -13.24 -10.46
C ASN A 102 4.16 -13.38 -9.51
N ILE A 103 3.50 -12.27 -9.19
CA ILE A 103 2.31 -12.23 -8.34
C ILE A 103 1.16 -11.58 -9.12
N VAL A 104 0.02 -12.25 -9.12
CA VAL A 104 -1.27 -11.71 -9.57
C VAL A 104 -2.14 -11.51 -8.34
N LEU A 105 -2.60 -10.29 -8.14
CA LEU A 105 -3.43 -9.91 -6.99
C LEU A 105 -4.72 -9.27 -7.50
N ASP A 106 -5.85 -9.70 -6.95
CA ASP A 106 -7.16 -9.08 -7.12
C ASP A 106 -7.79 -8.93 -5.73
N VAL A 107 -7.90 -7.72 -5.22
CA VAL A 107 -8.43 -7.42 -3.89
C VAL A 107 -9.58 -6.44 -4.01
N ASN A 108 -10.73 -6.81 -3.43
CA ASN A 108 -11.81 -5.88 -3.18
C ASN A 108 -11.76 -5.45 -1.71
N LEU A 109 -11.51 -4.17 -1.48
CA LEU A 109 -11.35 -3.59 -0.16
C LEU A 109 -12.63 -2.85 0.27
N LEU A 110 -13.07 -3.14 1.48
CA LEU A 110 -14.08 -2.38 2.21
C LEU A 110 -13.50 -1.99 3.56
N ASN A 111 -13.45 -0.70 3.85
CA ASN A 111 -12.95 -0.19 5.10
C ASN A 111 -13.88 0.87 5.68
N LYS A 112 -14.18 0.79 6.98
CA LYS A 112 -15.05 1.77 7.62
C LYS A 112 -14.34 3.09 7.93
N ASN A 113 -13.09 3.02 8.41
CA ASN A 113 -12.32 4.19 8.79
C ASN A 113 -10.86 4.01 8.39
N ALA A 114 -10.37 4.86 7.50
CA ALA A 114 -8.96 4.94 7.14
C ALA A 114 -8.35 6.24 7.67
N TYR A 115 -7.09 6.16 8.08
CA TYR A 115 -6.32 7.30 8.58
C TYR A 115 -5.02 7.42 7.78
N TYR A 116 -4.72 8.63 7.34
CA TYR A 116 -3.43 8.97 6.75
C TYR A 116 -3.03 10.34 7.25
N THR A 117 -1.96 10.42 8.03
CA THR A 117 -1.63 11.62 8.82
C THR A 117 -2.85 12.08 9.63
N ASP A 118 -3.26 13.31 9.53
CA ASP A 118 -4.47 13.87 10.15
C ASP A 118 -5.74 13.69 9.30
N PHE A 119 -5.62 13.02 8.14
CA PHE A 119 -6.73 12.82 7.22
C PHE A 119 -7.51 11.56 7.56
N LYS A 120 -8.79 11.72 7.81
CA LYS A 120 -9.71 10.61 8.08
C LYS A 120 -10.66 10.44 6.92
N LEU A 121 -10.71 9.21 6.39
CA LEU A 121 -11.69 8.75 5.41
C LEU A 121 -12.62 7.74 6.07
N SER A 122 -13.90 7.81 5.76
CA SER A 122 -14.90 6.83 6.14
C SER A 122 -15.55 6.20 4.91
N ASP A 123 -16.12 5.01 5.10
CA ASP A 123 -16.81 4.25 4.06
C ASP A 123 -15.93 4.05 2.80
N LEU A 124 -14.68 3.70 3.02
CA LEU A 124 -13.72 3.52 1.94
C LEU A 124 -13.95 2.19 1.22
N HIS A 125 -14.02 2.24 -0.09
CA HIS A 125 -14.04 1.04 -0.93
C HIS A 125 -13.10 1.22 -2.12
N SER A 126 -12.54 0.10 -2.58
CA SER A 126 -11.60 0.09 -3.70
C SER A 126 -11.47 -1.30 -4.31
N SER A 127 -11.10 -1.35 -5.58
CA SER A 127 -10.59 -2.54 -6.26
C SER A 127 -9.09 -2.36 -6.53
N ILE A 128 -8.28 -3.28 -6.03
CA ILE A 128 -6.82 -3.28 -6.18
C ILE A 128 -6.43 -4.48 -7.01
N LYS A 129 -5.81 -4.23 -8.16
CA LYS A 129 -5.31 -5.30 -9.04
C LYS A 129 -3.83 -5.13 -9.29
N MET A 130 -3.08 -6.22 -9.16
CA MET A 130 -1.67 -6.23 -9.46
C MET A 130 -1.34 -7.37 -10.39
N ASN A 131 -0.63 -7.08 -11.46
CA ASN A 131 -0.18 -8.09 -12.42
C ASN A 131 1.02 -7.56 -13.21
N ASN A 132 1.99 -8.42 -13.44
CA ASN A 132 3.14 -8.16 -14.31
C ASN A 132 3.84 -6.80 -14.09
N GLY A 133 4.10 -6.46 -12.83
CA GLY A 133 4.79 -5.21 -12.49
C GLY A 133 3.91 -3.96 -12.51
N VAL A 134 2.59 -4.10 -12.64
CA VAL A 134 1.62 -3.01 -12.65
C VAL A 134 0.64 -3.18 -11.51
N LEU A 135 0.47 -2.11 -10.72
CA LEU A 135 -0.57 -1.96 -9.71
C LEU A 135 -1.65 -1.01 -10.23
N ASN A 136 -2.88 -1.46 -10.20
CA ASN A 136 -4.06 -0.64 -10.50
C ASN A 136 -4.91 -0.55 -9.24
N LEU A 137 -5.09 0.65 -8.74
CA LEU A 137 -6.07 0.99 -7.72
C LEU A 137 -7.24 1.67 -8.44
N ARG A 138 -8.42 1.09 -8.35
CA ARG A 138 -9.60 1.57 -9.05
C ARG A 138 -10.74 1.86 -8.09
N ASP A 139 -11.50 2.90 -8.42
CA ASP A 139 -12.70 3.28 -7.68
C ASP A 139 -12.46 3.43 -6.17
N LEU A 140 -11.23 3.85 -5.77
CA LEU A 140 -11.01 4.23 -4.40
C LEU A 140 -11.90 5.41 -4.10
N SER A 141 -12.93 5.18 -3.32
CA SER A 141 -13.87 6.24 -2.93
C SER A 141 -14.17 6.15 -1.46
N GLY A 142 -14.37 7.31 -0.86
CA GLY A 142 -14.63 7.46 0.56
C GLY A 142 -15.12 8.85 0.90
N LYS A 143 -15.57 9.01 2.16
CA LYS A 143 -16.05 10.28 2.70
C LYS A 143 -15.04 10.83 3.68
N SER A 144 -14.75 12.11 3.57
CA SER A 144 -14.07 12.90 4.58
C SER A 144 -15.10 13.72 5.38
N ALA A 145 -14.71 14.29 6.53
CA ALA A 145 -15.57 15.21 7.28
C ALA A 145 -16.08 16.39 6.44
N ASP A 146 -15.37 16.74 5.37
CA ASP A 146 -15.60 17.92 4.56
C ASP A 146 -15.88 17.58 3.09
N GLY A 147 -16.30 16.34 2.74
CA GLY A 147 -16.66 16.00 1.37
C GLY A 147 -16.37 14.56 0.94
N ASN A 148 -16.36 14.35 -0.34
CA ASN A 148 -16.15 13.05 -0.95
C ASN A 148 -14.85 13.03 -1.78
N LEU A 149 -14.17 11.89 -1.73
CA LEU A 149 -12.95 11.64 -2.50
C LEU A 149 -13.19 10.45 -3.42
N LYS A 150 -12.76 10.58 -4.68
CA LYS A 150 -12.61 9.45 -5.60
C LYS A 150 -11.22 9.51 -6.23
N LEU A 151 -10.55 8.35 -6.28
CA LEU A 151 -9.19 8.22 -6.78
C LEU A 151 -9.03 6.95 -7.59
N ASP A 152 -8.41 7.08 -8.77
CA ASP A 152 -7.87 5.97 -9.54
C ASP A 152 -6.35 6.17 -9.67
N LEU A 153 -5.59 5.10 -9.46
CA LEU A 153 -4.13 5.10 -9.57
C LEU A 153 -3.67 3.92 -10.42
N VAL A 154 -2.77 4.18 -11.34
CA VAL A 154 -1.98 3.16 -12.04
C VAL A 154 -0.52 3.42 -11.70
N TYR A 155 0.17 2.41 -11.20
CA TYR A 155 1.58 2.47 -10.90
C TYR A 155 2.29 1.28 -11.55
N ALA A 156 3.24 1.54 -12.43
CA ALA A 156 4.02 0.54 -13.13
C ALA A 156 5.48 0.68 -12.72
N SER A 157 6.07 -0.38 -12.20
CA SER A 157 7.46 -0.39 -11.74
C SER A 157 8.03 -1.81 -11.77
N ALA A 158 7.95 -2.45 -12.92
CA ALA A 158 8.52 -3.76 -13.13
C ALA A 158 10.07 -3.75 -13.15
N ASP A 159 10.65 -2.58 -13.36
CA ASP A 159 12.08 -2.30 -13.35
C ASP A 159 12.33 -0.94 -12.70
N ARG A 160 13.50 -0.77 -12.06
CA ARG A 160 13.87 0.50 -11.39
C ARG A 160 14.05 1.67 -12.36
N ASN A 161 14.40 1.37 -13.61
CA ASN A 161 14.64 2.37 -14.64
C ASN A 161 13.38 2.71 -15.46
N ASP A 162 12.28 1.98 -15.21
CA ASP A 162 11.02 2.15 -15.95
C ASP A 162 9.86 2.21 -14.94
N ILE A 163 9.63 3.41 -14.42
CA ILE A 163 8.58 3.69 -13.45
C ILE A 163 7.60 4.65 -14.08
N GLY A 164 6.34 4.23 -14.13
CA GLY A 164 5.23 5.04 -14.63
C GLY A 164 4.13 5.17 -13.58
N MET A 165 3.54 6.36 -13.48
CA MET A 165 2.39 6.60 -12.61
C MET A 165 1.35 7.44 -13.33
N GLY A 166 0.09 7.01 -13.23
CA GLY A 166 -1.09 7.76 -13.66
C GLY A 166 -2.04 7.91 -12.48
N LEU A 167 -2.50 9.11 -12.22
CA LEU A 167 -3.40 9.45 -11.13
C LEU A 167 -4.60 10.23 -11.66
N PHE A 168 -5.81 9.80 -11.26
CA PHE A 168 -7.04 10.57 -11.41
C PHE A 168 -7.62 10.81 -10.01
N LEU A 169 -7.89 12.07 -9.68
CA LEU A 169 -8.41 12.50 -8.40
C LEU A 169 -9.63 13.40 -8.60
N ASP A 170 -10.78 13.00 -8.03
CA ASP A 170 -12.01 13.81 -7.99
C ASP A 170 -12.35 14.10 -6.53
N LEU A 171 -12.37 15.37 -6.17
CA LEU A 171 -12.66 15.88 -4.84
C LEU A 171 -13.91 16.74 -4.91
N ARG A 172 -14.94 16.38 -4.15
CA ARG A 172 -16.22 17.12 -4.11
C ARG A 172 -16.55 17.57 -2.73
N ASP A 173 -17.01 18.81 -2.62
CA ASP A 173 -17.46 19.45 -1.37
C ASP A 173 -16.37 19.45 -0.29
N ILE A 174 -15.09 19.47 -0.68
CA ILE A 174 -13.95 19.46 0.25
C ILE A 174 -13.61 20.87 0.70
N ASN A 175 -13.36 21.05 1.98
CA ASN A 175 -12.80 22.29 2.51
C ASN A 175 -11.34 22.43 2.08
N VAL A 176 -11.11 23.25 1.06
CA VAL A 176 -9.79 23.45 0.46
C VAL A 176 -8.76 23.94 1.48
N GLY A 177 -9.18 24.77 2.46
CA GLY A 177 -8.27 25.28 3.50
C GLY A 177 -7.76 24.21 4.45
N ARG A 178 -8.52 23.15 4.69
CA ARG A 178 -8.07 21.98 5.44
C ARG A 178 -7.22 21.06 4.58
N PHE A 179 -7.62 20.85 3.33
CA PHE A 179 -6.87 20.00 2.41
C PHE A 179 -5.45 20.52 2.14
N MET A 180 -5.30 21.84 1.96
CA MET A 180 -3.99 22.48 1.73
C MET A 180 -3.04 22.43 2.94
N LYS A 181 -3.55 22.19 4.15
CA LYS A 181 -2.70 21.99 5.34
C LYS A 181 -2.09 20.59 5.43
N LEU A 182 -2.53 19.66 4.58
CA LEU A 182 -2.10 18.26 4.55
C LEU A 182 -1.03 18.00 3.46
N MET A 183 -0.80 18.97 2.59
CA MET A 183 0.24 18.96 1.56
C MET A 183 1.47 19.75 2.00
#